data_9332dbefd53445f0101922a9817bf374
#
_entry.id   9332dbefd53445f0101922a9817bf374
#
_cell.length_a   1.000
_cell.length_b   1.000
_cell.length_c   1.000
_cell.angle_alpha   90.00
_cell.angle_beta   90.00
_cell.angle_gamma   90.00
#
_symmetry.space_group_name_H-M   'P 1'
#
loop_
_entity.id
_entity.type
_entity.pdbx_description
1 polymer ?
#
loop_
_entity_poly.entity_id
_entity_poly.type
_entity_poly.pdbx_seq_one_letter_code
_entity_poly.pdbx_strand_id
1 'polypeptide(L)'
;MTEPPVSGSTAWFHCFCGIAGDMAMGALIDAGADIDEVRRLCERLPVGGWSLEAEGVMRAGVAATKVHVGVRESSVVRTAAHITGLIEEARLPDRLRDRALAVFGALAEVEGRLHQRPPSQVHFHEVGSLDAIVDVVGTCAALEVLDVDDVRASAVATGHGMHHSSHGYLPSPAPAVVGLLAGAPTYGVDLGFELTTPTGAALLAGTVTGWGPLPSLTIEASGFGAGSRELDDRPNVTQVILGQAAAVQSDGQPVILLEANLDDATGEVLADSVTALLEAGAHDAWVTPIPVSYTHLTL
;
A
#
# COMPACT_ATOMS: atom_id res chain seq x y z
N MET A 1 -3.55 12.46 -13.76
CA MET A 1 -2.45 11.50 -13.85
C MET A 1 -3.10 10.13 -13.92
N THR A 2 -2.94 9.41 -15.01
CA THR A 2 -3.42 8.03 -15.15
C THR A 2 -2.55 7.14 -14.27
N GLU A 3 -3.18 6.32 -13.42
CA GLU A 3 -2.46 5.32 -12.64
C GLU A 3 -1.65 4.39 -13.55
N PRO A 4 -0.47 3.94 -13.10
CA PRO A 4 0.28 2.95 -13.88
C PRO A 4 -0.56 1.67 -14.05
N PRO A 5 -0.46 1.01 -15.21
CA PRO A 5 -1.21 -0.21 -15.46
C PRO A 5 -0.82 -1.30 -14.44
N VAL A 6 -1.80 -2.08 -14.02
CA VAL A 6 -1.59 -3.27 -13.17
C VAL A 6 -0.85 -4.31 -14.00
N SER A 7 0.19 -4.91 -13.45
CA SER A 7 0.96 -5.97 -14.13
C SER A 7 1.33 -7.07 -13.14
N GLY A 8 1.26 -8.32 -13.60
CA GLY A 8 1.62 -9.47 -12.79
C GLY A 8 0.62 -9.82 -11.68
N SER A 9 1.08 -10.56 -10.69
CA SER A 9 0.31 -10.92 -9.49
C SER A 9 0.15 -9.70 -8.59
N THR A 10 -1.09 -9.36 -8.28
CA THR A 10 -1.45 -8.16 -7.53
C THR A 10 -2.15 -8.50 -6.23
N ALA A 11 -1.73 -7.85 -5.13
CA ALA A 11 -2.44 -7.81 -3.88
C ALA A 11 -3.11 -6.44 -3.70
N TRP A 12 -4.42 -6.41 -3.52
CA TRP A 12 -5.16 -5.20 -3.19
C TRP A 12 -5.69 -5.26 -1.77
N PHE A 13 -5.19 -4.35 -0.91
CA PHE A 13 -5.63 -4.23 0.47
C PHE A 13 -6.86 -3.33 0.57
N HIS A 14 -7.94 -3.87 1.15
CA HIS A 14 -9.14 -3.11 1.48
C HIS A 14 -9.09 -2.68 2.95
N CYS A 15 -8.69 -1.44 3.17
CA CYS A 15 -8.47 -0.88 4.51
C CYS A 15 -9.72 -0.20 5.09
N PHE A 16 -10.92 -0.77 4.89
CA PHE A 16 -12.21 -0.19 5.30
C PHE A 16 -12.39 -0.10 6.82
N CYS A 17 -11.64 -0.88 7.58
CA CYS A 17 -11.58 -0.83 9.04
C CYS A 17 -10.15 -0.59 9.55
N GLY A 18 -9.35 0.14 8.76
CA GLY A 18 -7.95 0.39 9.04
C GLY A 18 -7.04 -0.78 8.70
N ILE A 19 -5.80 -0.72 9.20
CA ILE A 19 -4.77 -1.73 9.02
C ILE A 19 -3.73 -1.66 10.13
N ALA A 20 -3.28 -2.83 10.58
CA ALA A 20 -2.15 -3.02 11.49
C ALA A 20 -1.23 -4.09 10.93
N GLY A 21 -0.02 -4.23 11.47
CA GLY A 21 0.96 -5.20 10.97
C GLY A 21 0.44 -6.63 11.00
N ASP A 22 -0.07 -7.05 12.15
CA ASP A 22 -0.70 -8.36 12.36
C ASP A 22 -1.92 -8.60 11.48
N MET A 23 -2.72 -7.54 11.20
CA MET A 23 -3.87 -7.61 10.30
C MET A 23 -3.43 -7.80 8.84
N ALA A 24 -2.41 -7.08 8.39
CA ALA A 24 -1.90 -7.22 7.04
C ALA A 24 -1.33 -8.62 6.80
N MET A 25 -0.49 -9.10 7.72
CA MET A 25 0.08 -10.45 7.67
C MET A 25 -1.02 -11.52 7.75
N GLY A 26 -1.98 -11.36 8.67
CA GLY A 26 -3.11 -12.27 8.83
C GLY A 26 -3.96 -12.38 7.57
N ALA A 27 -4.22 -11.26 6.88
CA ALA A 27 -4.98 -11.25 5.63
C ALA A 27 -4.25 -12.04 4.51
N LEU A 28 -2.93 -11.92 4.41
CA LEU A 28 -2.13 -12.66 3.43
C LEU A 28 -2.06 -14.15 3.76
N ILE A 29 -1.94 -14.52 5.04
CA ILE A 29 -1.97 -15.92 5.48
C ILE A 29 -3.36 -16.52 5.20
N ASP A 30 -4.44 -15.80 5.49
CA ASP A 30 -5.81 -16.23 5.19
C ASP A 30 -6.05 -16.39 3.68
N ALA A 31 -5.38 -15.58 2.86
CA ALA A 31 -5.41 -15.67 1.41
C ALA A 31 -4.54 -16.80 0.82
N GLY A 32 -3.79 -17.53 1.65
CA GLY A 32 -3.03 -18.71 1.23
C GLY A 32 -1.52 -18.67 1.43
N ALA A 33 -0.95 -17.61 2.05
CA ALA A 33 0.47 -17.62 2.40
C ALA A 33 0.75 -18.71 3.45
N ASP A 34 1.70 -19.60 3.17
CA ASP A 34 2.12 -20.64 4.11
C ASP A 34 2.86 -20.00 5.31
N ILE A 35 2.25 -20.06 6.49
CA ILE A 35 2.82 -19.49 7.72
C ILE A 35 4.18 -20.10 8.09
N ASP A 36 4.43 -21.34 7.79
CA ASP A 36 5.70 -21.99 8.11
C ASP A 36 6.81 -21.49 7.17
N GLU A 37 6.48 -21.14 5.94
CA GLU A 37 7.41 -20.46 5.03
C GLU A 37 7.67 -19.01 5.46
N VAL A 38 6.62 -18.27 5.82
CA VAL A 38 6.75 -16.91 6.38
C VAL A 38 7.66 -16.95 7.62
N ARG A 39 7.41 -17.89 8.55
CA ARG A 39 8.22 -18.06 9.76
C ARG A 39 9.68 -18.34 9.42
N ARG A 40 9.97 -19.28 8.49
CA ARG A 40 11.34 -19.60 8.06
C ARG A 40 12.09 -18.41 7.47
N LEU A 41 11.40 -17.53 6.77
CA LEU A 41 11.99 -16.29 6.26
C LEU A 41 12.29 -15.31 7.39
N CYS A 42 11.37 -15.14 8.35
CA CYS A 42 11.59 -14.29 9.52
C CYS A 42 12.71 -14.82 10.43
N GLU A 43 12.90 -16.13 10.54
CA GLU A 43 13.97 -16.77 11.32
C GLU A 43 15.38 -16.48 10.79
N ARG A 44 15.51 -15.94 9.57
CA ARG A 44 16.80 -15.45 9.07
C ARG A 44 17.27 -14.16 9.72
N LEU A 45 16.34 -13.40 10.35
CA LEU A 45 16.74 -12.23 11.12
C LEU A 45 17.65 -12.65 12.28
N PRO A 46 18.79 -11.97 12.49
CA PRO A 46 19.72 -12.30 13.57
C PRO A 46 19.20 -11.83 14.94
N VAL A 47 17.94 -12.08 15.21
CA VAL A 47 17.24 -11.77 16.45
C VAL A 47 16.40 -12.96 16.89
N GLY A 48 16.43 -13.25 18.19
CA GLY A 48 15.66 -14.36 18.76
C GLY A 48 14.67 -13.89 19.82
N GLY A 49 13.93 -14.84 20.39
CA GLY A 49 13.02 -14.56 21.50
C GLY A 49 11.61 -14.13 21.04
N TRP A 50 11.24 -14.44 19.82
CA TRP A 50 9.90 -14.24 19.28
C TRP A 50 9.27 -15.57 18.85
N SER A 51 7.95 -15.56 18.67
CA SER A 51 7.16 -16.63 18.05
C SER A 51 6.13 -16.03 17.11
N LEU A 52 5.74 -16.79 16.10
CA LEU A 52 4.70 -16.41 15.13
C LEU A 52 3.66 -17.52 15.08
N GLU A 53 2.43 -17.19 15.41
CA GLU A 53 1.30 -18.09 15.43
C GLU A 53 0.11 -17.45 14.71
N ALA A 54 -0.74 -18.28 14.10
CA ALA A 54 -1.99 -17.82 13.49
C ALA A 54 -3.13 -18.71 13.96
N GLU A 55 -4.28 -18.09 14.22
CA GLU A 55 -5.51 -18.79 14.58
C GLU A 55 -6.72 -18.26 13.79
N GLY A 56 -7.65 -19.14 13.48
CA GLY A 56 -8.93 -18.76 12.90
C GLY A 56 -9.85 -18.15 13.95
N VAL A 57 -10.37 -16.96 13.68
CA VAL A 57 -11.27 -16.23 14.57
C VAL A 57 -12.51 -15.74 13.83
N MET A 58 -13.54 -15.35 14.57
CA MET A 58 -14.70 -14.66 14.03
C MET A 58 -14.67 -13.18 14.43
N ARG A 59 -15.00 -12.29 13.51
CA ARG A 59 -15.20 -10.86 13.77
C ARG A 59 -16.53 -10.43 13.16
N ALA A 60 -17.48 -10.06 13.99
CA ALA A 60 -18.86 -9.73 13.58
C ALA A 60 -19.44 -10.71 12.54
N GLY A 61 -19.21 -12.03 12.74
CA GLY A 61 -19.71 -13.07 11.85
C GLY A 61 -18.88 -13.34 10.59
N VAL A 62 -17.75 -12.65 10.38
CA VAL A 62 -16.79 -12.90 9.31
C VAL A 62 -15.63 -13.74 9.85
N ALA A 63 -15.33 -14.86 9.19
CA ALA A 63 -14.15 -15.64 9.49
C ALA A 63 -12.91 -14.88 9.06
N ALA A 64 -11.87 -14.91 9.88
CA ALA A 64 -10.63 -14.18 9.64
C ALA A 64 -9.45 -14.88 10.35
N THR A 65 -8.24 -14.59 9.92
CA THR A 65 -7.02 -15.08 10.57
C THR A 65 -6.43 -14.01 11.48
N LYS A 66 -6.27 -14.35 12.77
CA LYS A 66 -5.55 -13.54 13.75
C LYS A 66 -4.11 -14.04 13.84
N VAL A 67 -3.17 -13.14 13.64
CA VAL A 67 -1.75 -13.40 13.83
C VAL A 67 -1.33 -12.91 15.22
N HIS A 68 -0.51 -13.70 15.89
CA HIS A 68 0.12 -13.39 17.15
C HIS A 68 1.63 -13.44 17.01
N VAL A 69 2.28 -12.30 17.23
CA VAL A 69 3.72 -12.23 17.39
C VAL A 69 4.01 -12.20 18.88
N GLY A 70 4.46 -13.35 19.43
CA GLY A 70 4.88 -13.43 20.83
C GLY A 70 6.32 -12.94 20.97
N VAL A 71 6.61 -12.11 21.99
CA VAL A 71 7.97 -11.63 22.30
C VAL A 71 8.28 -11.86 23.76
N ARG A 72 9.44 -12.47 24.04
CA ARG A 72 9.86 -12.79 25.42
C ARG A 72 10.41 -11.60 26.20
N GLU A 73 10.97 -10.58 25.51
CA GLU A 73 11.47 -9.33 26.09
C GLU A 73 11.17 -8.14 25.16
N SER A 74 10.54 -7.10 25.72
CA SER A 74 10.03 -5.97 24.93
C SER A 74 10.77 -4.65 25.15
N SER A 75 11.84 -4.59 25.94
CA SER A 75 12.44 -3.32 26.40
C SER A 75 13.57 -2.75 25.52
N VAL A 76 13.94 -3.40 24.43
CA VAL A 76 15.05 -2.95 23.56
C VAL A 76 14.53 -1.96 22.53
N VAL A 77 14.86 -0.69 22.71
CA VAL A 77 14.64 0.36 21.70
C VAL A 77 15.74 0.28 20.65
N ARG A 78 15.36 0.09 19.39
CA ARG A 78 16.29 -0.01 18.26
C ARG A 78 16.30 1.26 17.44
N THR A 79 17.47 1.61 16.90
CA THR A 79 17.58 2.70 15.92
C THR A 79 17.21 2.21 14.51
N ALA A 80 16.83 3.12 13.62
CA ALA A 80 16.59 2.81 12.22
C ALA A 80 17.82 2.13 11.58
N ALA A 81 19.03 2.64 11.84
CA ALA A 81 20.27 2.05 11.33
C ALA A 81 20.49 0.61 11.84
N HIS A 82 20.12 0.32 13.09
CA HIS A 82 20.23 -1.04 13.63
C HIS A 82 19.26 -1.99 12.92
N ILE A 83 17.99 -1.60 12.71
CA ILE A 83 17.00 -2.43 12.01
C ILE A 83 17.41 -2.65 10.56
N THR A 84 17.89 -1.62 9.86
CA THR A 84 18.46 -1.77 8.52
C THR A 84 19.56 -2.81 8.50
N GLY A 85 20.52 -2.74 9.44
CA GLY A 85 21.59 -3.73 9.55
C GLY A 85 21.10 -5.16 9.79
N LEU A 86 20.08 -5.36 10.64
CA LEU A 86 19.46 -6.67 10.86
C LEU A 86 18.85 -7.26 9.58
N ILE A 87 18.15 -6.42 8.78
CA ILE A 87 17.52 -6.85 7.54
C ILE A 87 18.58 -7.19 6.48
N GLU A 88 19.63 -6.40 6.37
CA GLU A 88 20.75 -6.64 5.45
C GLU A 88 21.52 -7.92 5.81
N GLU A 89 21.78 -8.17 7.11
CA GLU A 89 22.46 -9.37 7.60
C GLU A 89 21.64 -10.64 7.39
N ALA A 90 20.31 -10.55 7.41
CA ALA A 90 19.39 -11.69 7.31
C ALA A 90 19.43 -12.43 5.95
N ARG A 91 20.05 -11.85 4.92
CA ARG A 91 20.15 -12.42 3.56
C ARG A 91 18.79 -12.89 3.03
N LEU A 92 17.80 -12.04 3.19
CA LEU A 92 16.45 -12.26 2.68
C LEU A 92 16.45 -12.24 1.13
N PRO A 93 15.44 -12.85 0.47
CA PRO A 93 15.19 -12.63 -0.96
C PRO A 93 15.16 -11.13 -1.28
N ASP A 94 15.67 -10.74 -2.44
CA ASP A 94 15.87 -9.34 -2.77
C ASP A 94 14.57 -8.52 -2.66
N ARG A 95 13.48 -9.01 -3.25
CA ARG A 95 12.17 -8.35 -3.24
C ARG A 95 11.62 -8.16 -1.81
N LEU A 96 11.75 -9.17 -0.95
CA LEU A 96 11.37 -9.11 0.46
C LEU A 96 12.23 -8.09 1.21
N ARG A 97 13.57 -8.17 1.07
CA ARG A 97 14.52 -7.23 1.68
C ARG A 97 14.20 -5.80 1.31
N ASP A 98 14.03 -5.53 0.02
CA ASP A 98 13.82 -4.18 -0.51
C ASP A 98 12.49 -3.60 -0.01
N ARG A 99 11.41 -4.41 0.05
CA ARG A 99 10.13 -4.01 0.66
C ARG A 99 10.29 -3.69 2.14
N ALA A 100 10.92 -4.56 2.92
CA ALA A 100 11.12 -4.33 4.34
C ALA A 100 11.96 -3.07 4.61
N LEU A 101 13.03 -2.86 3.84
CA LEU A 101 13.84 -1.64 3.92
C LEU A 101 13.03 -0.39 3.54
N ALA A 102 12.18 -0.45 2.52
CA ALA A 102 11.29 0.66 2.13
C ALA A 102 10.31 1.02 3.25
N VAL A 103 9.71 0.03 3.92
CA VAL A 103 8.80 0.23 5.07
C VAL A 103 9.52 0.93 6.22
N PHE A 104 10.68 0.42 6.66
CA PHE A 104 11.44 1.04 7.74
C PHE A 104 12.06 2.37 7.34
N GLY A 105 12.40 2.57 6.06
CA GLY A 105 12.82 3.85 5.50
C GLY A 105 11.72 4.91 5.62
N ALA A 106 10.50 4.59 5.21
CA ALA A 106 9.35 5.49 5.34
C ALA A 106 9.08 5.88 6.81
N LEU A 107 9.15 4.91 7.72
CA LEU A 107 9.07 5.15 9.16
C LEU A 107 10.16 6.10 9.65
N ALA A 108 11.42 5.82 9.29
CA ALA A 108 12.56 6.62 9.72
C ALA A 108 12.46 8.08 9.24
N GLU A 109 11.99 8.31 8.02
CA GLU A 109 11.76 9.65 7.49
C GLU A 109 10.66 10.41 8.24
N VAL A 110 9.55 9.75 8.56
CA VAL A 110 8.44 10.38 9.30
C VAL A 110 8.85 10.67 10.74
N GLU A 111 9.37 9.68 11.44
CA GLU A 111 9.83 9.82 12.84
C GLU A 111 10.99 10.84 12.94
N GLY A 112 11.88 10.87 11.93
CA GLY A 112 12.94 11.86 11.84
C GLY A 112 12.41 13.29 11.82
N ARG A 113 11.36 13.53 11.02
CA ARG A 113 10.69 14.84 10.98
C ARG A 113 9.99 15.17 12.31
N LEU A 114 9.25 14.22 12.89
CA LEU A 114 8.53 14.41 14.16
C LEU A 114 9.46 14.71 15.32
N HIS A 115 10.62 14.06 15.38
CA HIS A 115 11.60 14.22 16.44
C HIS A 115 12.74 15.20 16.12
N GLN A 116 12.71 15.82 14.94
CA GLN A 116 13.77 16.73 14.46
C GLN A 116 15.17 16.10 14.51
N ARG A 117 15.28 14.85 14.05
CA ARG A 117 16.52 14.07 14.01
C ARG A 117 16.77 13.52 12.59
N PRO A 118 18.04 13.30 12.22
CA PRO A 118 18.35 12.56 11.00
C PRO A 118 17.67 11.16 11.03
N PRO A 119 17.09 10.67 9.91
CA PRO A 119 16.41 9.39 9.87
C PRO A 119 17.23 8.21 10.40
N SER A 120 18.54 8.17 10.13
CA SER A 120 19.45 7.12 10.61
C SER A 120 19.64 7.09 12.12
N GLN A 121 19.35 8.19 12.82
CA GLN A 121 19.53 8.35 14.28
C GLN A 121 18.21 8.27 15.05
N VAL A 122 17.10 8.01 14.34
CA VAL A 122 15.80 7.86 14.98
C VAL A 122 15.78 6.60 15.83
N HIS A 123 15.24 6.75 17.04
CA HIS A 123 14.87 5.64 17.90
C HIS A 123 13.38 5.38 17.73
N PHE A 124 13.02 4.20 17.30
CA PHE A 124 11.61 3.82 17.19
C PHE A 124 11.07 3.43 18.57
N HIS A 125 10.20 4.25 19.13
CA HIS A 125 9.65 4.04 20.47
C HIS A 125 8.53 2.98 20.49
N GLU A 126 7.78 2.87 19.40
CA GLU A 126 6.67 1.93 19.26
C GLU A 126 6.96 0.85 18.18
N VAL A 127 7.57 1.25 17.06
CA VAL A 127 7.79 0.38 15.89
C VAL A 127 9.19 -0.25 15.88
N GLY A 128 10.03 0.03 16.85
CA GLY A 128 11.36 -0.57 17.04
C GLY A 128 11.37 -1.81 17.93
N SER A 129 10.22 -2.19 18.45
CA SER A 129 10.01 -3.41 19.21
C SER A 129 10.13 -4.64 18.29
N LEU A 130 10.42 -5.79 18.86
CA LEU A 130 10.67 -7.00 18.08
C LEU A 130 9.41 -7.51 17.38
N ASP A 131 8.24 -7.32 17.99
CA ASP A 131 6.94 -7.63 17.39
C ASP A 131 6.70 -6.83 16.11
N ALA A 132 6.93 -5.51 16.13
CA ALA A 132 6.77 -4.68 14.96
C ALA A 132 7.76 -5.04 13.82
N ILE A 133 8.99 -5.45 14.18
CA ILE A 133 9.96 -5.94 13.18
C ILE A 133 9.46 -7.22 12.52
N VAL A 134 8.95 -8.16 13.32
CA VAL A 134 8.40 -9.43 12.81
C VAL A 134 7.12 -9.16 12.00
N ASP A 135 6.26 -8.24 12.43
CA ASP A 135 5.08 -7.84 11.66
C ASP A 135 5.42 -7.31 10.27
N VAL A 136 6.41 -6.41 10.18
CA VAL A 136 6.83 -5.83 8.90
C VAL A 136 7.49 -6.87 8.02
N VAL A 137 8.50 -7.59 8.54
CA VAL A 137 9.23 -8.59 7.76
C VAL A 137 8.32 -9.77 7.41
N GLY A 138 7.45 -10.19 8.32
CA GLY A 138 6.48 -11.27 8.10
C GLY A 138 5.43 -10.92 7.05
N THR A 139 4.92 -9.68 7.04
CA THR A 139 4.02 -9.21 5.97
C THR A 139 4.73 -9.20 4.61
N CYS A 140 5.97 -8.67 4.55
CA CYS A 140 6.76 -8.70 3.33
C CYS A 140 7.12 -10.13 2.89
N ALA A 141 7.35 -11.05 3.85
CA ALA A 141 7.58 -12.46 3.59
C ALA A 141 6.32 -13.16 3.05
N ALA A 142 5.14 -12.85 3.59
CA ALA A 142 3.88 -13.36 3.08
C ALA A 142 3.60 -12.91 1.63
N LEU A 143 3.90 -11.65 1.29
CA LEU A 143 3.85 -11.15 -0.08
C LEU A 143 4.84 -11.88 -1.01
N GLU A 144 6.03 -12.23 -0.51
CA GLU A 144 7.03 -13.00 -1.26
C GLU A 144 6.59 -14.44 -1.47
N VAL A 145 6.05 -15.12 -0.44
CA VAL A 145 5.53 -16.50 -0.51
C VAL A 145 4.37 -16.60 -1.51
N LEU A 146 3.54 -15.58 -1.61
CA LEU A 146 2.43 -15.49 -2.58
C LEU A 146 2.86 -15.01 -3.97
N ASP A 147 4.15 -14.77 -4.17
CA ASP A 147 4.72 -14.25 -5.42
C ASP A 147 4.02 -12.97 -5.93
N VAL A 148 3.68 -12.06 -5.01
CA VAL A 148 3.03 -10.79 -5.33
C VAL A 148 4.02 -9.82 -5.95
N ASP A 149 3.73 -9.33 -7.15
CA ASP A 149 4.54 -8.33 -7.86
C ASP A 149 4.12 -6.91 -7.50
N ASP A 150 2.82 -6.63 -7.49
CA ASP A 150 2.23 -5.30 -7.31
C ASP A 150 1.33 -5.26 -6.06
N VAL A 151 1.48 -4.21 -5.26
CA VAL A 151 0.66 -3.99 -4.06
C VAL A 151 -0.15 -2.71 -4.23
N ARG A 152 -1.46 -2.83 -4.09
CA ARG A 152 -2.39 -1.71 -4.17
C ARG A 152 -3.27 -1.63 -2.93
N ALA A 153 -3.86 -0.48 -2.69
CA ALA A 153 -4.77 -0.33 -1.55
C ALA A 153 -5.94 0.60 -1.85
N SER A 154 -7.04 0.37 -1.14
CA SER A 154 -8.18 1.29 -1.07
C SER A 154 -7.81 2.58 -0.32
N ALA A 155 -8.75 3.52 -0.26
CA ALA A 155 -8.70 4.57 0.76
C ALA A 155 -8.63 3.93 2.17
N VAL A 156 -7.90 4.57 3.08
CA VAL A 156 -7.57 4.04 4.42
C VAL A 156 -8.49 4.65 5.47
N ALA A 157 -9.21 3.80 6.20
CA ALA A 157 -10.02 4.22 7.33
C ALA A 157 -9.14 4.57 8.54
N THR A 158 -9.40 5.71 9.16
CA THR A 158 -8.78 6.14 10.42
C THR A 158 -9.85 6.38 11.47
N GLY A 159 -9.56 6.06 12.73
CA GLY A 159 -10.42 6.40 13.84
C GLY A 159 -10.23 7.84 14.29
N HIS A 160 -10.89 8.20 15.39
CA HIS A 160 -10.76 9.51 16.02
C HIS A 160 -10.48 9.41 17.52
N GLY A 161 -10.39 10.56 18.21
CA GLY A 161 -10.18 10.64 19.65
C GLY A 161 -8.72 10.74 20.04
N MET A 162 -8.40 10.18 21.20
CA MET A 162 -7.04 10.17 21.73
C MET A 162 -6.71 8.78 22.25
N HIS A 163 -5.46 8.35 22.07
CA HIS A 163 -4.95 7.11 22.62
C HIS A 163 -3.68 7.36 23.43
N HIS A 164 -3.40 6.47 24.37
CA HIS A 164 -2.20 6.53 25.18
C HIS A 164 -1.04 5.85 24.42
N SER A 165 0.08 6.56 24.31
CA SER A 165 1.30 6.11 23.64
C SER A 165 2.52 6.30 24.56
N SER A 166 3.71 5.95 24.10
CA SER A 166 4.99 6.26 24.75
C SER A 166 5.23 7.77 24.95
N HIS A 167 4.55 8.61 24.18
CA HIS A 167 4.61 10.08 24.26
C HIS A 167 3.45 10.70 25.05
N GLY A 168 2.68 9.88 25.78
CA GLY A 168 1.48 10.31 26.47
C GLY A 168 0.24 10.20 25.60
N TYR A 169 -0.75 11.09 25.78
CA TYR A 169 -1.96 11.08 24.98
C TYR A 169 -1.74 11.76 23.63
N LEU A 170 -1.88 10.99 22.55
CA LEU A 170 -1.81 11.46 21.17
C LEU A 170 -3.19 11.41 20.50
N PRO A 171 -3.44 12.29 19.50
CA PRO A 171 -4.67 12.22 18.70
C PRO A 171 -4.68 10.95 17.84
N SER A 172 -5.87 10.46 17.50
CA SER A 172 -6.09 9.47 16.45
C SER A 172 -6.70 10.17 15.21
N PRO A 173 -6.13 9.99 14.00
CA PRO A 173 -4.90 9.23 13.70
C PRO A 173 -3.66 9.83 14.34
N ALA A 174 -2.71 8.96 14.73
CA ALA A 174 -1.44 9.38 15.31
C ALA A 174 -0.60 10.24 14.34
N PRO A 175 0.24 11.18 14.83
CA PRO A 175 1.07 12.01 13.95
C PRO A 175 1.94 11.21 12.98
N ALA A 176 2.46 10.06 13.40
CA ALA A 176 3.21 9.15 12.54
C ALA A 176 2.33 8.57 11.42
N VAL A 177 1.11 8.16 11.72
CA VAL A 177 0.14 7.67 10.72
C VAL A 177 -0.18 8.74 9.70
N VAL A 178 -0.43 9.98 10.13
CA VAL A 178 -0.68 11.11 9.22
C VAL A 178 0.52 11.37 8.32
N GLY A 179 1.73 11.32 8.87
CA GLY A 179 2.95 11.52 8.11
C GLY A 179 3.22 10.42 7.08
N LEU A 180 2.94 9.15 7.44
CA LEU A 180 3.12 7.99 6.57
C LEU A 180 2.09 7.93 5.44
N LEU A 181 0.84 8.34 5.73
CA LEU A 181 -0.23 8.35 4.74
C LEU A 181 -0.33 9.66 3.96
N ALA A 182 0.69 10.55 4.04
CA ALA A 182 0.71 11.77 3.25
C ALA A 182 0.65 11.44 1.74
N GLY A 183 -0.39 11.96 1.05
CA GLY A 183 -0.66 11.66 -0.36
C GLY A 183 -1.54 10.43 -0.60
N ALA A 184 -1.79 9.60 0.41
CA ALA A 184 -2.72 8.48 0.33
C ALA A 184 -4.17 8.96 0.58
N PRO A 185 -5.18 8.42 -0.11
CA PRO A 185 -6.57 8.70 0.19
C PRO A 185 -6.94 8.12 1.56
N THR A 186 -7.44 8.98 2.45
CA THR A 186 -7.84 8.59 3.82
C THR A 186 -9.21 9.17 4.17
N TYR A 187 -9.92 8.52 5.08
CA TYR A 187 -11.18 9.03 5.61
C TYR A 187 -11.37 8.67 7.07
N GLY A 188 -12.07 9.52 7.80
CA GLY A 188 -12.41 9.30 9.20
C GLY A 188 -13.62 8.40 9.36
N VAL A 189 -13.57 7.49 10.34
CA VAL A 189 -14.68 6.65 10.78
C VAL A 189 -15.02 7.05 12.22
N ASP A 190 -16.32 7.10 12.57
CA ASP A 190 -16.77 7.45 13.92
C ASP A 190 -16.53 6.31 14.92
N LEU A 191 -15.24 6.05 15.18
CA LEU A 191 -14.76 5.07 16.16
C LEU A 191 -13.66 5.74 17.01
N GLY A 192 -13.90 5.77 18.33
CA GLY A 192 -13.07 6.49 19.31
C GLY A 192 -11.75 5.79 19.65
N PHE A 193 -11.06 5.19 18.68
CA PHE A 193 -9.76 4.54 18.87
C PHE A 193 -8.98 4.47 17.56
N GLU A 194 -7.71 4.06 17.64
CA GLU A 194 -6.84 3.90 16.49
C GLU A 194 -7.25 2.68 15.65
N LEU A 195 -7.63 2.91 14.38
CA LEU A 195 -7.94 1.87 13.39
C LEU A 195 -6.72 1.49 12.56
N THR A 196 -5.93 2.48 12.19
CA THR A 196 -4.71 2.29 11.42
C THR A 196 -3.53 2.62 12.31
N THR A 197 -2.69 1.62 12.57
CA THR A 197 -1.49 1.77 13.41
C THR A 197 -0.31 2.33 12.61
N PRO A 198 0.72 2.88 13.28
CA PRO A 198 1.95 3.29 12.59
C PRO A 198 2.59 2.17 11.77
N THR A 199 2.59 0.92 12.27
CA THR A 199 3.12 -0.25 11.53
C THR A 199 2.30 -0.52 10.26
N GLY A 200 0.97 -0.52 10.36
CA GLY A 200 0.09 -0.70 9.20
C GLY A 200 0.23 0.41 8.16
N ALA A 201 0.28 1.67 8.62
CA ALA A 201 0.52 2.82 7.74
C ALA A 201 1.89 2.75 7.04
N ALA A 202 2.93 2.29 7.75
CA ALA A 202 4.27 2.13 7.18
C ALA A 202 4.33 1.02 6.13
N LEU A 203 3.65 -0.11 6.36
CA LEU A 203 3.50 -1.17 5.36
C LEU A 203 2.88 -0.63 4.08
N LEU A 204 1.81 0.15 4.19
CA LEU A 204 1.20 0.78 3.01
C LEU A 204 2.16 1.79 2.34
N ALA A 205 2.79 2.67 3.11
CA ALA A 205 3.72 3.68 2.59
C ALA A 205 4.94 3.08 1.88
N GLY A 206 5.43 1.93 2.34
CA GLY A 206 6.61 1.27 1.79
C GLY A 206 6.33 0.25 0.67
N THR A 207 5.08 -0.19 0.50
CA THR A 207 4.77 -1.27 -0.45
C THR A 207 3.73 -0.90 -1.52
N VAL A 208 2.81 0.04 -1.23
CA VAL A 208 1.72 0.38 -2.16
C VAL A 208 2.22 1.22 -3.32
N THR A 209 1.94 0.77 -4.53
CA THR A 209 2.29 1.41 -5.80
C THR A 209 1.14 2.23 -6.39
N GLY A 210 -0.10 1.96 -5.98
CA GLY A 210 -1.30 2.66 -6.45
C GLY A 210 -2.46 2.59 -5.46
N TRP A 211 -3.26 3.65 -5.43
CA TRP A 211 -4.39 3.82 -4.51
C TRP A 211 -5.70 3.90 -5.29
N GLY A 212 -6.74 3.24 -4.81
CA GLY A 212 -8.05 3.34 -5.44
C GLY A 212 -8.98 2.16 -5.16
N PRO A 213 -10.10 2.07 -5.89
CA PRO A 213 -10.97 0.90 -5.85
C PRO A 213 -10.23 -0.35 -6.32
N LEU A 214 -10.84 -1.51 -6.11
CA LEU A 214 -10.32 -2.78 -6.63
C LEU A 214 -10.02 -2.63 -8.13
N PRO A 215 -8.77 -2.82 -8.56
CA PRO A 215 -8.43 -2.72 -9.99
C PRO A 215 -9.04 -3.89 -10.78
N SER A 216 -9.01 -3.82 -12.09
CA SER A 216 -9.48 -4.92 -12.95
C SER A 216 -8.57 -6.13 -12.77
N LEU A 217 -9.03 -7.12 -12.03
CA LEU A 217 -8.32 -8.36 -11.72
C LEU A 217 -9.18 -9.59 -12.02
N THR A 218 -8.53 -10.67 -12.42
CA THR A 218 -9.09 -12.01 -12.24
C THR A 218 -8.75 -12.44 -10.81
N ILE A 219 -9.76 -12.46 -9.94
CA ILE A 219 -9.57 -12.80 -8.52
C ILE A 219 -9.22 -14.28 -8.40
N GLU A 220 -8.13 -14.58 -7.69
CA GLU A 220 -7.64 -15.94 -7.43
C GLU A 220 -7.86 -16.34 -5.98
N ALA A 221 -7.68 -15.42 -5.04
CA ALA A 221 -7.89 -15.64 -3.62
C ALA A 221 -8.27 -14.35 -2.89
N SER A 222 -8.78 -14.50 -1.68
CA SER A 222 -8.99 -13.38 -0.75
C SER A 222 -8.82 -13.87 0.67
N GLY A 223 -8.42 -12.95 1.57
CA GLY A 223 -8.28 -13.26 2.98
C GLY A 223 -8.57 -12.06 3.86
N PHE A 224 -8.88 -12.34 5.13
CA PHE A 224 -9.18 -11.36 6.17
C PHE A 224 -8.22 -11.51 7.35
N GLY A 225 -7.51 -10.46 7.67
CA GLY A 225 -6.66 -10.38 8.85
C GLY A 225 -7.37 -9.66 9.99
N ALA A 226 -7.48 -10.33 11.13
CA ALA A 226 -8.28 -9.86 12.26
C ALA A 226 -7.51 -8.91 13.17
N GLY A 227 -8.11 -7.78 13.51
CA GLY A 227 -7.66 -6.92 14.61
C GLY A 227 -7.97 -7.53 15.98
N SER A 228 -7.36 -6.95 17.03
CA SER A 228 -7.52 -7.45 18.40
C SER A 228 -8.85 -7.06 19.08
N ARG A 229 -9.51 -5.99 18.59
CA ARG A 229 -10.75 -5.50 19.17
C ARG A 229 -11.97 -6.12 18.52
N GLU A 230 -13.02 -6.38 19.30
CA GLU A 230 -14.36 -6.64 18.80
C GLU A 230 -15.08 -5.29 18.58
N LEU A 231 -15.84 -5.20 17.50
CA LEU A 231 -16.70 -4.06 17.17
C LEU A 231 -18.13 -4.56 17.01
N ASP A 232 -19.10 -3.75 17.48
CA ASP A 232 -20.51 -4.17 17.52
C ASP A 232 -21.18 -4.05 16.13
N ASP A 233 -20.70 -3.16 15.28
CA ASP A 233 -21.38 -2.75 14.04
C ASP A 233 -20.68 -3.23 12.75
N ARG A 234 -19.44 -3.74 12.86
CA ARG A 234 -18.65 -4.17 11.70
C ARG A 234 -17.52 -5.13 12.09
N PRO A 235 -17.02 -5.96 11.16
CA PRO A 235 -15.85 -6.78 11.42
C PRO A 235 -14.59 -5.92 11.51
N ASN A 236 -13.83 -6.07 12.58
CA ASN A 236 -12.49 -5.44 12.71
C ASN A 236 -11.47 -6.27 11.96
N VAL A 237 -11.42 -6.09 10.65
CA VAL A 237 -10.53 -6.83 9.75
C VAL A 237 -9.95 -5.93 8.66
N THR A 238 -8.77 -6.28 8.18
CA THR A 238 -8.25 -5.84 6.89
C THR A 238 -8.46 -6.97 5.88
N GLN A 239 -9.00 -6.66 4.70
CA GLN A 239 -9.13 -7.63 3.62
C GLN A 239 -7.95 -7.49 2.65
N VAL A 240 -7.48 -8.62 2.11
CA VAL A 240 -6.65 -8.65 0.90
C VAL A 240 -7.37 -9.43 -0.19
N ILE A 241 -7.26 -8.96 -1.43
CA ILE A 241 -7.71 -9.66 -2.64
C ILE A 241 -6.48 -9.88 -3.51
N LEU A 242 -6.24 -11.14 -3.87
CA LEU A 242 -5.16 -11.56 -4.76
C LEU A 242 -5.71 -11.88 -6.14
N GLY A 243 -4.99 -11.52 -7.17
CA GLY A 243 -5.38 -11.86 -8.53
C GLY A 243 -4.36 -11.41 -9.57
N GLN A 244 -4.57 -11.87 -10.76
CA GLN A 244 -3.79 -11.45 -11.92
C GLN A 244 -4.43 -10.23 -12.57
N ALA A 245 -3.60 -9.31 -13.05
CA ALA A 245 -4.08 -8.21 -13.85
C ALA A 245 -4.98 -8.78 -14.98
N ALA A 246 -6.26 -8.38 -14.98
CA ALA A 246 -7.11 -8.76 -16.08
C ALA A 246 -6.48 -8.18 -17.35
N ALA A 247 -6.18 -9.05 -18.30
CA ALA A 247 -5.81 -8.56 -19.62
C ALA A 247 -6.96 -7.66 -20.06
N VAL A 248 -6.69 -6.36 -20.16
CA VAL A 248 -7.62 -5.46 -20.83
C VAL A 248 -7.67 -5.99 -22.24
N GLN A 249 -8.68 -6.81 -22.54
CA GLN A 249 -9.06 -7.04 -23.92
C GLN A 249 -9.58 -5.68 -24.40
N SER A 250 -8.67 -4.83 -24.81
CA SER A 250 -9.06 -3.75 -25.70
C SER A 250 -9.49 -4.45 -26.98
N ASP A 251 -10.79 -4.51 -27.24
CA ASP A 251 -11.32 -4.92 -28.55
C ASP A 251 -10.84 -3.97 -29.67
N GLY A 252 -9.85 -3.12 -29.37
CA GLY A 252 -9.21 -2.17 -30.26
C GLY A 252 -7.71 -2.41 -30.40
N GLN A 253 -7.19 -2.07 -31.55
CA GLN A 253 -5.74 -2.03 -31.75
C GLN A 253 -5.15 -0.79 -31.06
N PRO A 254 -3.90 -0.85 -30.54
CA PRO A 254 -3.25 0.32 -30.01
C PRO A 254 -3.08 1.38 -31.10
N VAL A 255 -3.46 2.61 -30.80
CA VAL A 255 -3.31 3.76 -31.70
C VAL A 255 -2.46 4.83 -31.03
N ILE A 256 -1.76 5.61 -31.81
CA ILE A 256 -1.04 6.81 -31.36
C ILE A 256 -1.91 8.01 -31.70
N LEU A 257 -2.24 8.83 -30.71
CA LEU A 257 -2.88 10.12 -30.92
C LEU A 257 -1.80 11.16 -31.16
N LEU A 258 -1.89 11.83 -32.31
CA LEU A 258 -1.05 12.99 -32.65
C LEU A 258 -1.90 14.26 -32.61
N GLU A 259 -1.51 15.24 -31.83
CA GLU A 259 -2.19 16.52 -31.70
C GLU A 259 -1.24 17.66 -32.09
N ALA A 260 -1.77 18.62 -32.85
CA ALA A 260 -1.07 19.83 -33.21
C ALA A 260 -1.98 21.05 -33.13
N ASN A 261 -1.52 22.13 -32.56
CA ASN A 261 -2.22 23.41 -32.56
C ASN A 261 -1.82 24.22 -33.81
N LEU A 262 -2.81 24.67 -34.58
CA LEU A 262 -2.62 25.49 -35.78
C LEU A 262 -3.26 26.85 -35.53
N ASP A 263 -2.52 27.91 -35.73
CA ASP A 263 -2.97 29.29 -35.43
C ASP A 263 -3.52 30.00 -36.70
N ASP A 264 -2.93 29.79 -37.88
CA ASP A 264 -3.24 30.54 -39.11
C ASP A 264 -3.71 29.65 -40.27
N ALA A 265 -4.42 28.55 -39.99
CA ALA A 265 -4.93 27.67 -41.02
C ALA A 265 -6.35 28.08 -41.50
N THR A 266 -6.55 28.12 -42.80
CA THR A 266 -7.92 28.30 -43.35
C THR A 266 -8.71 27.02 -43.29
N GLY A 267 -10.05 27.08 -43.31
CA GLY A 267 -10.90 25.88 -43.32
C GLY A 267 -10.63 24.93 -44.49
N GLU A 268 -10.21 25.44 -45.63
CA GLU A 268 -9.82 24.65 -46.81
C GLU A 268 -8.53 23.82 -46.54
N VAL A 269 -7.52 24.50 -45.96
CA VAL A 269 -6.25 23.83 -45.58
C VAL A 269 -6.50 22.75 -44.52
N LEU A 270 -7.38 23.01 -43.57
CA LEU A 270 -7.74 22.01 -42.55
C LEU A 270 -8.45 20.80 -43.15
N ALA A 271 -9.40 21.02 -44.06
CA ALA A 271 -10.12 19.93 -44.75
C ALA A 271 -9.17 19.07 -45.61
N ASP A 272 -8.26 19.73 -46.35
CA ASP A 272 -7.24 19.02 -47.14
C ASP A 272 -6.27 18.24 -46.23
N SER A 273 -5.93 18.79 -45.06
CA SER A 273 -5.06 18.12 -44.08
C SER A 273 -5.70 16.85 -43.52
N VAL A 274 -6.99 16.91 -43.17
CA VAL A 274 -7.74 15.72 -42.72
C VAL A 274 -7.73 14.65 -43.81
N THR A 275 -7.97 15.03 -45.05
CA THR A 275 -7.99 14.10 -46.19
C THR A 275 -6.59 13.47 -46.37
N ALA A 276 -5.55 14.28 -46.37
CA ALA A 276 -4.17 13.79 -46.53
C ALA A 276 -3.73 12.85 -45.39
N LEU A 277 -4.13 13.12 -44.13
CA LEU A 277 -3.86 12.24 -43.02
C LEU A 277 -4.53 10.87 -43.16
N LEU A 278 -5.79 10.84 -43.58
CA LEU A 278 -6.51 9.60 -43.83
C LEU A 278 -5.90 8.79 -45.01
N GLU A 279 -5.50 9.48 -46.08
CA GLU A 279 -4.78 8.87 -47.21
C GLU A 279 -3.40 8.34 -46.82
N ALA A 280 -2.72 8.98 -45.84
CA ALA A 280 -1.45 8.54 -45.28
C ALA A 280 -1.59 7.34 -44.33
N GLY A 281 -2.82 6.91 -44.04
CA GLY A 281 -3.08 5.72 -43.21
C GLY A 281 -3.49 6.01 -41.78
N ALA A 282 -3.83 7.24 -41.43
CA ALA A 282 -4.45 7.53 -40.14
C ALA A 282 -5.81 6.82 -40.04
N HIS A 283 -6.10 6.25 -38.85
CA HIS A 283 -7.38 5.58 -38.61
C HIS A 283 -8.54 6.57 -38.54
N ASP A 284 -8.29 7.77 -38.06
CA ASP A 284 -9.20 8.88 -38.01
C ASP A 284 -8.43 10.21 -37.91
N ALA A 285 -9.06 11.32 -38.33
CA ALA A 285 -8.52 12.66 -38.24
C ALA A 285 -9.65 13.66 -38.07
N TRP A 286 -9.51 14.58 -37.12
CA TRP A 286 -10.52 15.60 -36.86
C TRP A 286 -9.91 16.94 -36.48
N VAL A 287 -10.71 18.00 -36.53
CA VAL A 287 -10.34 19.34 -36.11
C VAL A 287 -11.26 19.77 -34.96
N THR A 288 -10.65 20.26 -33.88
CA THR A 288 -11.40 20.82 -32.75
C THR A 288 -11.08 22.28 -32.60
N PRO A 289 -12.07 23.19 -32.67
CA PRO A 289 -11.86 24.59 -32.37
C PRO A 289 -11.52 24.79 -30.90
N ILE A 290 -10.47 25.55 -30.62
CA ILE A 290 -10.04 25.87 -29.26
C ILE A 290 -10.04 27.37 -29.03
N PRO A 291 -10.56 27.88 -27.90
CA PRO A 291 -10.45 29.28 -27.54
C PRO A 291 -9.00 29.55 -27.08
N VAL A 292 -8.40 30.57 -27.64
CA VAL A 292 -7.09 31.09 -27.22
C VAL A 292 -7.24 32.44 -26.50
N SER A 293 -6.19 32.89 -25.84
CA SER A 293 -6.20 34.10 -24.97
C SER A 293 -6.48 35.41 -25.68
N TYR A 294 -6.53 35.45 -27.00
CA TYR A 294 -6.94 36.66 -27.76
C TYR A 294 -8.36 36.51 -28.17
N THR A 295 -9.32 36.41 -27.53
CA THR A 295 -10.75 36.61 -27.82
C THR A 295 -11.31 36.08 -29.16
N HIS A 296 -10.60 35.27 -29.93
CA HIS A 296 -11.12 34.59 -31.12
C HIS A 296 -10.78 33.09 -31.12
N LEU A 297 -11.59 32.33 -31.83
CA LEU A 297 -11.35 30.91 -32.06
C LEU A 297 -10.36 30.76 -33.19
N THR A 298 -9.34 29.98 -32.97
CA THR A 298 -8.51 29.41 -34.04
C THR A 298 -9.24 28.20 -34.61
N LEU A 299 -9.45 28.21 -35.90
CA LEU A 299 -10.05 27.09 -36.64
C LEU A 299 -8.93 26.17 -37.14
#